data_6275cbee766c65fa50856da2ef04ba20
#
_entry.id   6275cbee766c65fa50856da2ef04ba20
#
_cell.length_a   1.000
_cell.length_b   1.000
_cell.length_c   1.000
_cell.angle_alpha   90.00
_cell.angle_beta   90.00
_cell.angle_gamma   90.00
#
_symmetry.space_group_name_H-M   'P 1'
#
loop_
_entity.id
_entity.type
_entity.pdbx_description
1 polymer ?
#
loop_
_entity_poly.entity_id
_entity_poly.type
_entity_poly.pdbx_seq_one_letter_code
_entity_poly.pdbx_strand_id
1 'polypeptide(L)'
;MLTIKVLGPGCPNCHKVEENARQAVTMLGTEAKIEKVTDRGEFQKYNLLATPGLVINEKLVSAGRIPSDTEVMTWLADALEAA
;
A
#
# COMPACT_ATOMS: atom_id res chain seq x y z
N MET A 1 9.87 -11.60 1.52
CA MET A 1 8.42 -11.34 1.44
C MET A 1 8.15 -9.85 1.60
N LEU A 2 7.30 -9.31 0.75
CA LEU A 2 6.95 -7.89 0.81
C LEU A 2 5.86 -7.64 1.86
N THR A 3 5.92 -6.50 2.50
CA THR A 3 4.89 -6.05 3.43
C THR A 3 4.20 -4.82 2.85
N ILE A 4 2.89 -4.89 2.72
CA ILE A 4 2.08 -3.79 2.20
C ILE A 4 1.11 -3.36 3.29
N LYS A 5 1.06 -2.07 3.60
CA LYS A 5 0.12 -1.53 4.56
C LYS A 5 -0.79 -0.52 3.88
N VAL A 6 -2.10 -0.68 4.07
CA VAL A 6 -3.09 0.27 3.58
C VAL A 6 -3.53 1.11 4.77
N LEU A 7 -3.18 2.37 4.77
CA LEU A 7 -3.44 3.29 5.88
C LEU A 7 -4.74 4.06 5.62
N GLY A 8 -5.71 3.91 6.50
CA GLY A 8 -6.96 4.62 6.36
C GLY A 8 -8.01 4.14 7.36
N PRO A 9 -9.08 4.92 7.55
CA PRO A 9 -10.11 4.59 8.55
C PRO A 9 -11.13 3.54 8.09
N GLY A 10 -10.88 2.83 6.99
CA GLY A 10 -11.79 1.82 6.49
C GLY A 10 -12.83 2.34 5.50
N CYS A 11 -12.56 3.48 4.86
CA CYS A 11 -13.46 4.07 3.87
C CYS A 11 -13.48 3.27 2.56
N PRO A 12 -14.46 3.51 1.67
CA PRO A 12 -14.51 2.82 0.37
C PRO A 12 -13.23 2.98 -0.45
N ASN A 13 -12.60 4.14 -0.39
CA ASN A 13 -11.35 4.38 -1.11
C ASN A 13 -10.22 3.51 -0.56
N CYS A 14 -10.21 3.28 0.75
CA CYS A 14 -9.22 2.40 1.38
C CYS A 14 -9.37 0.96 0.88
N HIS A 15 -10.61 0.48 0.73
CA HIS A 15 -10.88 -0.83 0.16
C HIS A 15 -10.39 -0.93 -1.28
N LYS A 16 -10.57 0.14 -2.04
CA LYS A 16 -10.14 0.16 -3.44
C LYS A 16 -8.62 0.07 -3.56
N VAL A 17 -7.91 0.77 -2.69
CA VAL A 17 -6.44 0.68 -2.62
C VAL A 17 -6.02 -0.75 -2.30
N GLU A 18 -6.69 -1.37 -1.34
CA GLU A 18 -6.40 -2.76 -0.96
C GLU A 18 -6.62 -3.71 -2.14
N GLU A 19 -7.74 -3.57 -2.85
CA GLU A 19 -8.01 -4.41 -4.02
C GLU A 19 -6.94 -4.26 -5.08
N ASN A 20 -6.54 -3.03 -5.39
CA ASN A 20 -5.52 -2.78 -6.39
C ASN A 20 -4.18 -3.36 -5.96
N ALA A 21 -3.85 -3.27 -4.67
CA ALA A 21 -2.63 -3.88 -4.14
C ALA A 21 -2.66 -5.40 -4.27
N ARG A 22 -3.79 -6.05 -3.98
CA ARG A 22 -3.92 -7.49 -4.14
C ARG A 22 -3.76 -7.92 -5.57
N GLN A 23 -4.36 -7.18 -6.50
CA GLN A 23 -4.22 -7.48 -7.92
C GLN A 23 -2.77 -7.34 -8.37
N ALA A 24 -2.08 -6.29 -7.91
CA ALA A 24 -0.68 -6.07 -8.27
C ALA A 24 0.20 -7.23 -7.79
N VAL A 25 -0.02 -7.72 -6.57
CA VAL A 25 0.69 -8.86 -6.02
C VAL A 25 0.47 -10.11 -6.88
N THR A 26 -0.77 -10.35 -7.29
CA THR A 26 -1.13 -11.49 -8.13
C THR A 26 -0.49 -11.39 -9.51
N MET A 27 -0.55 -10.20 -10.11
CA MET A 27 0.01 -9.96 -11.45
C MET A 27 1.53 -10.14 -11.46
N LEU A 28 2.19 -9.72 -10.39
CA LEU A 28 3.65 -9.84 -10.27
C LEU A 28 4.08 -11.26 -9.91
N GLY A 29 3.17 -12.08 -9.39
CA GLY A 29 3.47 -13.45 -9.00
C GLY A 29 4.38 -13.57 -7.79
N THR A 30 4.31 -12.60 -6.89
CA THR A 30 5.12 -12.59 -5.67
C THR A 30 4.26 -12.81 -4.43
N GLU A 31 4.91 -13.06 -3.30
CA GLU A 31 4.22 -13.16 -2.02
C GLU A 31 4.35 -11.84 -1.27
N ALA A 32 3.24 -11.38 -0.70
CA ALA A 32 3.22 -10.17 0.10
C ALA A 32 2.18 -10.29 1.19
N LYS A 33 2.48 -9.68 2.33
CA LYS A 33 1.53 -9.55 3.42
C LYS A 33 0.85 -8.21 3.30
N ILE A 34 -0.48 -8.20 3.24
CA ILE A 34 -1.26 -6.97 3.14
C ILE A 34 -1.98 -6.75 4.46
N GLU A 35 -1.73 -5.62 5.09
CA GLU A 35 -2.34 -5.24 6.35
C GLU A 35 -3.14 -3.96 6.19
N LYS A 36 -4.30 -3.91 6.83
CA LYS A 36 -5.07 -2.68 6.97
C LYS A 36 -4.68 -2.01 8.26
N VAL A 37 -4.27 -0.74 8.19
CA VAL A 37 -3.88 0.03 9.36
C VAL A 37 -4.86 1.17 9.53
N THR A 38 -5.63 1.14 10.60
CA THR A 38 -6.64 2.15 10.89
C THR A 38 -6.23 3.09 12.02
N ASP A 39 -5.10 2.85 12.64
CA ASP A 39 -4.61 3.63 13.78
C ASP A 39 -3.95 4.93 13.29
N ARG A 40 -4.49 6.06 13.75
CA ARG A 40 -3.96 7.39 13.39
C ARG A 40 -2.52 7.59 13.86
N GLY A 41 -2.12 6.96 14.95
CA GLY A 41 -0.74 7.00 15.41
C GLY A 41 0.22 6.41 14.40
N GLU A 42 -0.19 5.34 13.73
CA GLU A 42 0.60 4.74 12.67
C GLU A 42 0.69 5.65 11.45
N PHE A 43 -0.40 6.39 11.14
CA PHE A 43 -0.40 7.35 10.04
C PHE A 43 0.68 8.40 10.24
N GLN A 44 0.83 8.88 11.47
CA GLN A 44 1.84 9.89 11.79
C GLN A 44 3.27 9.39 11.62
N LYS A 45 3.50 8.11 11.90
CA LYS A 45 4.83 7.50 11.72
C LYS A 45 5.31 7.58 10.28
N TYR A 46 4.37 7.54 9.33
CA TYR A 46 4.69 7.61 7.91
C TYR A 46 4.51 9.01 7.33
N ASN A 47 4.24 10.01 8.18
CA ASN A 47 3.96 11.38 7.77
C ASN A 47 2.77 11.46 6.80
N LEU A 48 1.76 10.63 7.03
CA LEU A 48 0.59 10.58 6.16
C LEU A 48 -0.27 11.83 6.38
N LEU A 49 -0.44 12.63 5.36
CA LEU A 49 -1.19 13.88 5.42
C LEU A 49 -2.63 13.72 4.92
N ALA A 50 -2.90 12.68 4.14
CA ALA A 50 -4.22 12.42 3.59
C ALA A 50 -4.42 10.93 3.41
N THR A 51 -5.64 10.43 3.64
CA THR A 51 -5.98 9.02 3.46
C THR A 51 -6.72 8.85 2.13
N PRO A 52 -6.64 7.67 1.52
CA PRO A 52 -5.87 6.49 1.94
C PRO A 52 -4.38 6.62 1.63
N GLY A 53 -3.56 5.92 2.41
CA GLY A 53 -2.13 5.84 2.17
C GLY A 53 -1.70 4.42 1.86
N LEU A 54 -0.62 4.27 1.10
CA LEU A 54 -0.05 2.97 0.77
C LEU A 54 1.41 2.92 1.16
N VAL A 55 1.78 1.91 1.95
CA VAL A 55 3.14 1.71 2.43
C VAL A 55 3.63 0.36 1.92
N ILE A 56 4.82 0.33 1.35
CA ILE A 56 5.46 -0.89 0.90
C ILE A 56 6.83 -0.97 1.57
N ASN A 57 7.06 -2.05 2.33
CA ASN A 57 8.30 -2.28 3.09
C ASN A 57 8.69 -1.06 3.93
N GLU A 58 7.72 -0.54 4.69
CA GLU A 58 7.88 0.59 5.61
C GLU A 58 8.11 1.93 4.92
N LYS A 59 7.93 2.01 3.61
CA LYS A 59 8.07 3.24 2.85
C LYS A 59 6.73 3.69 2.29
N LEU A 60 6.31 4.91 2.59
CA LEU A 60 5.08 5.49 2.06
C LEU A 60 5.27 5.81 0.57
N VAL A 61 4.49 5.17 -0.29
CA VAL A 61 4.60 5.35 -1.74
C VAL A 61 3.44 6.13 -2.34
N SER A 62 2.32 6.23 -1.62
CA SER A 62 1.15 6.97 -2.10
C SER A 62 0.34 7.48 -0.92
N ALA A 63 -0.26 8.66 -1.08
CA ALA A 63 -1.11 9.26 -0.06
C ALA A 63 -2.17 10.13 -0.72
N GLY A 64 -3.40 10.04 -0.20
CA GLY A 64 -4.49 10.90 -0.62
C GLY A 64 -5.10 10.57 -1.98
N ARG A 65 -4.74 9.43 -2.58
CA ARG A 65 -5.34 9.01 -3.85
C ARG A 65 -5.36 7.50 -3.94
N ILE A 66 -6.04 6.98 -4.95
CA ILE A 66 -6.13 5.55 -5.22
C ILE A 66 -5.16 5.24 -6.36
N PRO A 67 -3.99 4.63 -6.09
CA PRO A 67 -3.08 4.22 -7.16
C PRO A 67 -3.67 3.05 -7.94
N SER A 68 -3.36 2.98 -9.23
CA SER A 68 -3.79 1.86 -10.06
C SER A 68 -2.99 0.60 -9.72
N ASP A 69 -3.50 -0.55 -10.15
CA ASP A 69 -2.81 -1.83 -9.95
C ASP A 69 -1.44 -1.83 -10.64
N THR A 70 -1.33 -1.21 -11.82
CA THR A 70 -0.04 -1.12 -12.51
C THR A 70 0.96 -0.22 -11.79
N GLU A 71 0.49 0.88 -11.19
CA GLU A 71 1.37 1.72 -10.37
C GLU A 71 1.90 0.95 -9.16
N VAL A 72 1.01 0.24 -8.46
CA VAL A 72 1.41 -0.56 -7.30
C VAL A 72 2.38 -1.66 -7.73
N MET A 73 2.14 -2.30 -8.87
CA MET A 73 3.03 -3.34 -9.38
C MET A 73 4.44 -2.79 -9.62
N THR A 74 4.55 -1.58 -10.17
CA THR A 74 5.85 -0.94 -10.39
C THR A 74 6.58 -0.73 -9.06
N TRP A 75 5.88 -0.22 -8.06
CA TRP A 75 6.48 0.00 -6.74
C TRP A 75 6.91 -1.30 -6.08
N LEU A 76 6.12 -2.37 -6.25
CA LEU A 76 6.46 -3.68 -5.72
C LEU A 76 7.71 -4.24 -6.40
N ALA A 77 7.81 -4.08 -7.71
CA ALA A 77 8.98 -4.52 -8.47
C ALA A 77 10.24 -3.78 -8.00
N ASP A 78 10.11 -2.47 -7.78
CA ASP A 78 11.22 -1.67 -7.25
C ASP A 78 11.64 -2.16 -5.86
N ALA A 79 10.67 -2.49 -5.01
CA ALA A 79 10.95 -2.99 -3.67
C ALA A 79 11.65 -4.34 -3.70
N LEU A 80 11.29 -5.20 -4.65
CA LEU A 80 11.94 -6.50 -4.82
C LEU A 80 13.39 -6.33 -5.25
N GLU A 81 13.68 -5.38 -6.13
CA GLU A 81 15.03 -5.11 -6.58
C GLU A 81 15.90 -4.50 -5.47
N ALA A 82 15.29 -3.72 -4.59
CA ALA A 82 16.00 -3.07 -3.49
C ALA A 82 16.28 -3.99 -2.32
N ALA A 83 15.66 -5.15 -2.29
CA ALA A 83 15.78 -6.09 -1.17
C ALA A 83 17.12 -6.82 -1.15
#